data_dd9b7114ab631fd0be71459a5083f59f
#
_entry.id   dd9b7114ab631fd0be71459a5083f59f
#
_cell.length_a   1.000
_cell.length_b   1.000
_cell.length_c   1.000
_cell.angle_alpha   90.00
_cell.angle_beta   90.00
_cell.angle_gamma   90.00
#
_symmetry.space_group_name_H-M   'P 1'
#
loop_
_entity.id
_entity.type
_entity.pdbx_description
1 polymer ?
#
loop_
_entity_poly.entity_id
_entity_poly.type
_entity_poly.pdbx_seq_one_letter_code
_entity_poly.pdbx_strand_id
1 'polypeptide(L)'
;MDKECKDISRRSFIGRTAIGGAGLLIATDILRPELATAAPKTANSTMMGVPFEATGRVRLGIIGVGGRGSSLLQDLLAIENVEVKAICDLVPEKVARAQKAVTNAGQAEPAGFPKGEKDFENLTKLELDIVYIATPWNWHVPMAVSAMKNGKHAAVEVPACRTLQECWELVDTSEATRKHCVILENCCYGATEMMVLGMVHDGLFGEITHGEAAYLHDLRGILTSSEGEGLWRRFPHINRNGNLYPTHGLGPVAHYLDIHRGDRFDYMVSVSSAEASLSAYVKANFAEGDPKRAEKYICGDMNTSIIKTQKGRTILLQHDVVNPRPYSRLNSISGTKGAFADYPPRVFVDGPKQEDWQNIDGFRVKYEHPLWKTTGDLARKMGGHGGMDYIMNFRLMDCLKRGLVPDINVYDAAAWSAPTPLSEASVAQNGTPQKFPDFTRNQWNSSNSAGFAVQT
;
A
#
# COMPACT_ATOMS: atom_id res chain seq x y z
N MET A 1 -5.58 -8.56 -50.28
CA MET A 1 -5.42 -7.11 -49.92
C MET A 1 -5.10 -7.06 -48.45
N ASP A 2 -3.78 -7.09 -48.23
CA ASP A 2 -3.16 -7.15 -46.90
C ASP A 2 -3.25 -5.78 -46.26
N LYS A 3 -3.66 -5.74 -44.99
CA LYS A 3 -3.42 -4.60 -44.10
C LYS A 3 -2.48 -5.01 -43.00
N GLU A 4 -1.27 -4.56 -43.14
CA GLU A 4 -0.18 -4.68 -42.19
C GLU A 4 -0.58 -4.16 -40.82
N CYS A 5 -0.43 -5.04 -39.84
CA CYS A 5 -0.40 -4.71 -38.44
C CYS A 5 1.02 -4.16 -38.13
N LYS A 6 1.16 -2.88 -37.89
CA LYS A 6 2.45 -2.28 -37.53
C LYS A 6 2.81 -2.65 -36.11
N ASP A 7 3.78 -3.52 -36.00
CA ASP A 7 4.55 -3.80 -34.78
C ASP A 7 5.15 -2.53 -34.20
N ILE A 8 4.74 -2.15 -33.01
CA ILE A 8 5.41 -1.10 -32.23
C ILE A 8 6.63 -1.73 -31.59
N SER A 9 7.76 -1.50 -32.25
CA SER A 9 9.07 -2.05 -31.91
C SER A 9 9.56 -1.55 -30.53
N ARG A 10 10.07 -2.50 -29.75
CA ARG A 10 10.76 -2.35 -28.45
C ARG A 10 11.99 -1.41 -28.48
N ARG A 11 12.32 -0.80 -29.62
CA ARG A 11 13.53 0.03 -29.82
C ARG A 11 13.37 1.54 -29.59
N SER A 12 12.17 2.06 -29.41
CA SER A 12 11.97 3.51 -29.23
C SER A 12 12.17 4.01 -27.78
N PHE A 13 12.44 3.10 -26.83
CA PHE A 13 12.64 3.46 -25.41
C PHE A 13 14.11 3.60 -25.00
N ILE A 14 15.07 3.25 -25.88
CA ILE A 14 16.51 3.36 -25.59
C ILE A 14 17.16 4.13 -26.72
N GLY A 15 17.14 5.42 -26.66
CA GLY A 15 17.83 6.20 -27.67
C GLY A 15 17.82 7.70 -27.52
N ARG A 16 18.49 8.21 -26.49
CA ARG A 16 19.11 9.55 -26.52
C ARG A 16 20.09 9.70 -25.36
N THR A 17 21.28 9.17 -25.52
CA THR A 17 22.53 9.70 -24.96
C THR A 17 23.69 9.01 -25.68
N ALA A 18 24.28 9.68 -26.64
CA ALA A 18 25.66 9.44 -27.08
C ALA A 18 26.21 10.71 -27.73
N ILE A 19 27.27 11.13 -27.18
CA ILE A 19 28.61 11.47 -27.66
C ILE A 19 28.94 12.95 -27.71
N GLY A 20 29.95 13.31 -26.93
CA GLY A 20 30.83 14.47 -27.06
C GLY A 20 31.92 14.33 -26.00
N GLY A 21 33.08 13.85 -26.42
CA GLY A 21 34.19 13.56 -25.51
C GLY A 21 35.14 14.75 -25.30
N ALA A 22 35.99 14.54 -24.31
CA ALA A 22 37.26 15.18 -23.96
C ALA A 22 37.27 16.17 -22.78
N GLY A 23 38.07 15.85 -21.77
CA GLY A 23 38.53 16.82 -20.75
C GLY A 23 38.47 16.26 -19.32
N LEU A 24 39.54 15.62 -18.95
CA LEU A 24 39.87 15.12 -17.60
C LEU A 24 39.98 16.30 -16.61
N LEU A 25 39.15 16.36 -15.60
CA LEU A 25 39.46 16.94 -14.28
C LEU A 25 38.65 16.24 -13.22
N ILE A 26 39.34 15.56 -12.33
CA ILE A 26 38.82 14.85 -11.17
C ILE A 26 38.36 15.91 -10.15
N ALA A 27 37.03 16.06 -10.03
CA ALA A 27 36.44 16.66 -8.84
C ALA A 27 35.50 15.59 -8.27
N THR A 28 35.90 14.98 -7.16
CA THR A 28 35.07 14.11 -6.35
C THR A 28 34.07 14.93 -5.56
N ASP A 29 33.06 15.43 -6.25
CA ASP A 29 31.84 15.86 -5.58
C ASP A 29 30.94 14.65 -5.44
N ILE A 30 30.99 14.07 -4.23
CA ILE A 30 30.00 13.13 -3.76
C ILE A 30 28.66 13.83 -3.82
N LEU A 31 27.85 13.52 -4.85
CA LEU A 31 26.44 13.87 -4.91
C LEU A 31 25.76 13.36 -3.64
N ARG A 32 25.65 14.20 -2.62
CA ARG A 32 24.65 14.04 -1.58
C ARG A 32 23.30 14.19 -2.28
N PRO A 33 22.39 13.22 -2.22
CA PRO A 33 21.02 13.49 -2.58
C PRO A 33 20.52 14.54 -1.60
N GLU A 34 20.33 15.76 -2.06
CA GLU A 34 19.58 16.76 -1.31
C GLU A 34 18.23 16.14 -0.98
N LEU A 35 18.01 15.87 0.29
CA LEU A 35 16.69 15.61 0.83
C LEU A 35 15.84 16.83 0.42
N ALA A 36 14.91 16.63 -0.50
CA ALA A 36 13.97 17.66 -0.87
C ALA A 36 13.17 18.04 0.39
N THR A 37 13.66 19.01 1.12
CA THR A 37 12.95 19.59 2.25
C THR A 37 11.83 20.42 1.67
N ALA A 38 10.60 19.89 1.73
CA ALA A 38 9.43 20.68 1.37
C ALA A 38 9.41 21.96 2.20
N ALA A 39 9.18 23.10 1.54
CA ALA A 39 9.07 24.39 2.22
C ALA A 39 7.98 24.29 3.33
N PRO A 40 8.19 24.91 4.49
CA PRO A 40 7.22 24.89 5.56
C PRO A 40 5.93 25.55 5.09
N LYS A 41 4.87 24.76 4.90
CA LYS A 41 3.51 25.25 4.71
C LYS A 41 2.93 25.63 6.06
N THR A 42 2.04 26.60 6.08
CA THR A 42 1.37 27.08 7.31
C THR A 42 0.56 25.96 7.98
N ALA A 43 0.45 25.98 9.29
CA ALA A 43 -0.22 24.96 10.11
C ALA A 43 -1.70 24.67 9.73
N ASN A 44 -2.32 25.51 8.92
CA ASN A 44 -3.72 25.40 8.47
C ASN A 44 -3.91 24.47 7.23
N SER A 45 -2.88 23.85 6.70
CA SER A 45 -2.96 23.00 5.52
C SER A 45 -3.05 21.49 5.81
N THR A 46 -2.88 21.07 7.06
CA THR A 46 -2.91 19.66 7.43
C THR A 46 -4.25 18.98 7.11
N MET A 47 -4.16 17.70 6.69
CA MET A 47 -5.30 16.81 6.52
C MET A 47 -5.53 15.88 7.73
N MET A 48 -4.70 16.01 8.79
CA MET A 48 -4.90 15.25 10.03
C MET A 48 -6.23 15.59 10.68
N GLY A 49 -7.04 14.57 10.96
CA GLY A 49 -8.35 14.73 11.61
C GLY A 49 -9.41 15.47 10.78
N VAL A 50 -9.15 15.72 9.49
CA VAL A 50 -10.15 16.33 8.61
C VAL A 50 -11.18 15.28 8.21
N PRO A 51 -12.48 15.48 8.43
CA PRO A 51 -13.51 14.55 7.99
C PRO A 51 -13.76 14.68 6.48
N PHE A 52 -14.37 13.65 5.89
CA PHE A 52 -14.98 13.79 4.57
C PHE A 52 -16.17 14.75 4.61
N GLU A 53 -16.54 15.32 3.47
CA GLU A 53 -17.85 15.91 3.29
C GLU A 53 -18.88 14.77 3.16
N ALA A 54 -19.94 14.78 3.99
CA ALA A 54 -20.95 13.74 3.98
C ALA A 54 -21.72 13.71 2.64
N THR A 55 -21.82 12.50 2.05
CA THR A 55 -22.45 12.35 0.73
C THR A 55 -23.62 11.41 0.82
N GLY A 56 -24.64 11.26 1.19
CA GLY A 56 -25.72 10.25 1.24
C GLY A 56 -25.57 9.07 0.26
N ARG A 57 -25.01 9.32 -0.92
CA ARG A 57 -24.63 8.33 -1.94
C ARG A 57 -23.25 8.66 -2.49
N VAL A 58 -22.37 7.65 -2.59
CA VAL A 58 -21.01 7.81 -3.11
C VAL A 58 -20.96 7.53 -4.60
N ARG A 59 -20.55 8.53 -5.40
CA ARG A 59 -20.31 8.41 -6.85
C ARG A 59 -18.84 8.05 -7.06
N LEU A 60 -18.58 6.88 -7.62
CA LEU A 60 -17.27 6.27 -7.70
C LEU A 60 -16.79 6.12 -9.14
N GLY A 61 -15.53 6.46 -9.41
CA GLY A 61 -14.77 6.04 -10.58
C GLY A 61 -13.71 5.01 -10.22
N ILE A 62 -13.43 4.06 -11.10
CA ILE A 62 -12.36 3.07 -10.90
C ILE A 62 -11.40 3.07 -12.08
N ILE A 63 -10.10 3.12 -11.80
CA ILE A 63 -9.01 3.08 -12.78
C ILE A 63 -8.21 1.80 -12.54
N GLY A 64 -8.12 0.96 -13.58
CA GLY A 64 -7.53 -0.37 -13.49
C GLY A 64 -8.54 -1.41 -13.02
N VAL A 65 -9.11 -2.17 -13.97
CA VAL A 65 -10.06 -3.26 -13.69
C VAL A 65 -9.48 -4.62 -14.13
N GLY A 66 -8.19 -4.80 -13.84
CA GLY A 66 -7.50 -6.09 -13.88
C GLY A 66 -7.94 -7.02 -12.75
N GLY A 67 -7.08 -7.95 -12.31
CA GLY A 67 -7.42 -8.88 -11.22
C GLY A 67 -7.87 -8.16 -9.96
N ARG A 68 -6.99 -7.31 -9.41
CA ARG A 68 -7.26 -6.58 -8.15
C ARG A 68 -8.43 -5.61 -8.27
N GLY A 69 -8.44 -4.75 -9.31
CA GLY A 69 -9.52 -3.79 -9.47
C GLY A 69 -10.89 -4.42 -9.72
N SER A 70 -10.94 -5.60 -10.36
CA SER A 70 -12.21 -6.34 -10.52
C SER A 70 -12.70 -6.90 -9.17
N SER A 71 -11.81 -7.34 -8.29
CA SER A 71 -12.17 -7.79 -6.94
C SER A 71 -12.73 -6.63 -6.11
N LEU A 72 -12.04 -5.47 -6.10
CA LEU A 72 -12.54 -4.26 -5.43
C LEU A 72 -13.91 -3.81 -5.97
N LEU A 73 -14.11 -3.87 -7.29
CA LEU A 73 -15.38 -3.52 -7.91
C LEU A 73 -16.52 -4.43 -7.41
N GLN A 74 -16.28 -5.73 -7.26
CA GLN A 74 -17.29 -6.66 -6.73
C GLN A 74 -17.69 -6.31 -5.30
N ASP A 75 -16.71 -6.02 -4.42
CA ASP A 75 -16.99 -5.59 -3.06
C ASP A 75 -17.83 -4.30 -3.04
N LEU A 76 -17.42 -3.30 -3.82
CA LEU A 76 -18.09 -1.99 -3.88
C LEU A 76 -19.53 -2.09 -4.40
N LEU A 77 -19.81 -3.00 -5.34
CA LEU A 77 -21.16 -3.25 -5.85
C LEU A 77 -22.09 -3.90 -4.82
N ALA A 78 -21.54 -4.55 -3.80
CA ALA A 78 -22.29 -5.14 -2.69
C ALA A 78 -22.57 -4.14 -1.54
N ILE A 79 -22.04 -2.92 -1.60
CA ILE A 79 -22.22 -1.89 -0.57
C ILE A 79 -23.36 -0.94 -0.99
N GLU A 80 -24.33 -0.77 -0.12
CA GLU A 80 -25.48 0.11 -0.36
C GLU A 80 -25.05 1.58 -0.52
N ASN A 81 -25.78 2.28 -1.41
CA ASN A 81 -25.53 3.70 -1.71
C ASN A 81 -24.15 4.00 -2.28
N VAL A 82 -23.57 3.04 -3.01
CA VAL A 82 -22.38 3.23 -3.85
C VAL A 82 -22.82 3.13 -5.31
N GLU A 83 -22.49 4.13 -6.11
CA GLU A 83 -22.82 4.20 -7.54
C GLU A 83 -21.52 4.27 -8.36
N VAL A 84 -21.28 3.26 -9.20
CA VAL A 84 -20.12 3.23 -10.10
C VAL A 84 -20.47 4.02 -11.36
N LYS A 85 -19.85 5.19 -11.53
CA LYS A 85 -20.13 6.13 -12.64
C LYS A 85 -19.17 5.98 -13.82
N ALA A 86 -17.94 5.49 -13.55
CA ALA A 86 -16.90 5.49 -14.57
C ALA A 86 -15.88 4.35 -14.35
N ILE A 87 -15.42 3.79 -15.46
CA ILE A 87 -14.42 2.72 -15.49
C ILE A 87 -13.35 3.05 -16.51
N CYS A 88 -12.07 2.95 -16.12
CA CYS A 88 -10.92 3.15 -16.99
C CYS A 88 -9.95 1.95 -16.92
N ASP A 89 -9.53 1.47 -18.07
CA ASP A 89 -8.45 0.49 -18.23
C ASP A 89 -7.87 0.63 -19.64
N LEU A 90 -6.61 0.26 -19.84
CA LEU A 90 -6.00 0.24 -21.17
C LEU A 90 -6.58 -0.82 -22.11
N VAL A 91 -7.22 -1.86 -21.56
CA VAL A 91 -7.75 -3.00 -22.30
C VAL A 91 -9.29 -2.84 -22.42
N PRO A 92 -9.80 -2.54 -23.63
CA PRO A 92 -11.24 -2.28 -23.84
C PRO A 92 -12.15 -3.41 -23.34
N GLU A 93 -11.70 -4.67 -23.48
CA GLU A 93 -12.45 -5.85 -23.04
C GLU A 93 -12.60 -5.91 -21.51
N LYS A 94 -11.61 -5.39 -20.76
CA LYS A 94 -11.68 -5.28 -19.30
C LYS A 94 -12.71 -4.21 -18.90
N VAL A 95 -12.73 -3.07 -19.59
CA VAL A 95 -13.72 -2.01 -19.38
C VAL A 95 -15.13 -2.56 -19.63
N ALA A 96 -15.37 -3.21 -20.78
CA ALA A 96 -16.67 -3.79 -21.14
C ALA A 96 -17.13 -4.86 -20.13
N ARG A 97 -16.22 -5.72 -19.67
CA ARG A 97 -16.51 -6.71 -18.62
C ARG A 97 -16.92 -6.07 -17.31
N ALA A 98 -16.22 -5.01 -16.90
CA ALA A 98 -16.53 -4.29 -15.67
C ALA A 98 -17.84 -3.51 -15.78
N GLN A 99 -18.15 -2.87 -16.93
CA GLN A 99 -19.45 -2.25 -17.21
C GLN A 99 -20.59 -3.27 -17.09
N LYS A 100 -20.39 -4.47 -17.66
CA LYS A 100 -21.36 -5.56 -17.53
C LYS A 100 -21.55 -6.02 -16.09
N ALA A 101 -20.49 -6.06 -15.28
CA ALA A 101 -20.62 -6.39 -13.86
C ALA A 101 -21.47 -5.35 -13.11
N VAL A 102 -21.30 -4.07 -13.40
CA VAL A 102 -22.10 -2.97 -12.82
C VAL A 102 -23.57 -3.07 -13.22
N THR A 103 -23.86 -3.29 -14.51
CA THR A 103 -25.24 -3.44 -14.98
C THR A 103 -25.92 -4.70 -14.44
N ASN A 104 -25.19 -5.81 -14.31
CA ASN A 104 -25.70 -7.03 -13.69
C ASN A 104 -26.03 -6.84 -12.20
N ALA A 105 -25.35 -5.91 -11.52
CA ALA A 105 -25.67 -5.52 -10.15
C ALA A 105 -26.85 -4.53 -10.04
N GLY A 106 -27.54 -4.24 -11.16
CA GLY A 106 -28.73 -3.39 -11.19
C GLY A 106 -28.45 -1.88 -11.25
N GLN A 107 -27.20 -1.48 -11.48
CA GLN A 107 -26.85 -0.07 -11.67
C GLN A 107 -26.88 0.33 -13.15
N ALA A 108 -26.95 1.63 -13.43
CA ALA A 108 -26.82 2.15 -14.79
C ALA A 108 -25.42 1.83 -15.35
N GLU A 109 -25.30 1.69 -16.66
CA GLU A 109 -24.02 1.46 -17.31
C GLU A 109 -23.06 2.63 -17.07
N PRO A 110 -21.87 2.40 -16.47
CA PRO A 110 -20.92 3.47 -16.22
C PRO A 110 -20.20 3.91 -17.51
N ALA A 111 -19.72 5.16 -17.54
CA ALA A 111 -18.91 5.64 -18.64
C ALA A 111 -17.58 4.86 -18.75
N GLY A 112 -17.21 4.43 -19.97
CA GLY A 112 -15.99 3.68 -20.23
C GLY A 112 -14.88 4.55 -20.80
N PHE A 113 -13.64 4.38 -20.30
CA PHE A 113 -12.44 5.13 -20.71
C PHE A 113 -11.29 4.18 -21.12
N PRO A 114 -11.33 3.60 -22.34
CA PRO A 114 -10.31 2.65 -22.83
C PRO A 114 -9.30 3.28 -23.81
N LYS A 115 -9.23 4.61 -23.96
CA LYS A 115 -8.54 5.28 -25.09
C LYS A 115 -7.05 5.57 -24.85
N GLY A 116 -6.36 4.77 -24.03
CA GLY A 116 -4.92 4.86 -23.82
C GLY A 116 -4.52 5.31 -22.40
N GLU A 117 -3.21 5.44 -22.20
CA GLU A 117 -2.60 5.60 -20.87
C GLU A 117 -3.08 6.84 -20.10
N LYS A 118 -3.53 7.89 -20.81
CA LYS A 118 -3.99 9.15 -20.21
C LYS A 118 -5.50 9.31 -20.16
N ASP A 119 -6.27 8.30 -20.56
CA ASP A 119 -7.73 8.42 -20.57
C ASP A 119 -8.33 8.54 -19.16
N PHE A 120 -7.56 8.16 -18.13
CA PHE A 120 -7.91 8.43 -16.74
C PHE A 120 -8.09 9.93 -16.42
N GLU A 121 -7.40 10.82 -17.15
CA GLU A 121 -7.55 12.28 -17.00
C GLU A 121 -8.97 12.74 -17.40
N ASN A 122 -9.61 12.04 -18.33
CA ASN A 122 -11.00 12.29 -18.70
C ASN A 122 -11.97 11.75 -17.65
N LEU A 123 -11.70 10.55 -17.10
CA LEU A 123 -12.47 10.01 -15.98
C LEU A 123 -12.46 10.95 -14.78
N THR A 124 -11.29 11.49 -14.39
CA THR A 124 -11.18 12.35 -13.23
C THR A 124 -11.88 13.70 -13.36
N LYS A 125 -12.28 14.11 -14.56
CA LYS A 125 -13.09 15.33 -14.81
C LYS A 125 -14.58 15.15 -14.55
N LEU A 126 -15.07 13.91 -14.46
CA LEU A 126 -16.48 13.64 -14.20
C LEU A 126 -16.91 14.06 -12.80
N GLU A 127 -18.20 14.16 -12.58
CA GLU A 127 -18.82 14.39 -11.26
C GLU A 127 -18.75 13.12 -10.40
N LEU A 128 -17.66 12.99 -9.65
CA LEU A 128 -17.35 11.87 -8.75
C LEU A 128 -17.02 12.39 -7.36
N ASP A 129 -17.21 11.55 -6.37
CA ASP A 129 -16.79 11.82 -4.99
C ASP A 129 -15.40 11.22 -4.71
N ILE A 130 -15.14 10.02 -5.24
CA ILE A 130 -13.89 9.30 -5.05
C ILE A 130 -13.47 8.53 -6.32
N VAL A 131 -12.16 8.40 -6.52
CA VAL A 131 -11.56 7.58 -7.58
C VAL A 131 -10.72 6.47 -6.95
N TYR A 132 -11.05 5.20 -7.25
CA TYR A 132 -10.26 4.03 -6.90
C TYR A 132 -9.19 3.77 -7.97
N ILE A 133 -7.97 3.46 -7.54
CA ILE A 133 -6.81 3.30 -8.41
C ILE A 133 -6.16 1.95 -8.08
N ALA A 134 -6.28 1.00 -9.01
CA ALA A 134 -5.77 -0.37 -8.90
C ALA A 134 -4.94 -0.75 -10.15
N THR A 135 -3.98 0.09 -10.47
CA THR A 135 -3.10 0.02 -11.64
C THR A 135 -1.70 -0.48 -11.26
N PRO A 136 -0.77 -0.68 -12.19
CA PRO A 136 0.65 -0.86 -11.87
C PRO A 136 1.20 0.32 -11.05
N TRP A 137 2.12 0.05 -10.14
CA TRP A 137 2.61 0.99 -9.12
C TRP A 137 3.08 2.36 -9.65
N ASN A 138 3.65 2.40 -10.85
CA ASN A 138 4.12 3.66 -11.45
C ASN A 138 3.00 4.64 -11.84
N TRP A 139 1.76 4.20 -11.83
CA TRP A 139 0.59 5.01 -12.16
C TRP A 139 -0.19 5.48 -10.93
N HIS A 140 0.10 4.95 -9.73
CA HIS A 140 -0.63 5.29 -8.52
C HIS A 140 -0.65 6.79 -8.24
N VAL A 141 0.53 7.40 -8.15
CA VAL A 141 0.67 8.84 -7.83
C VAL A 141 0.13 9.74 -8.93
N PRO A 142 0.48 9.58 -10.22
CA PRO A 142 -0.09 10.40 -11.29
C PRO A 142 -1.62 10.40 -11.31
N MET A 143 -2.25 9.23 -11.11
CA MET A 143 -3.71 9.09 -11.11
C MET A 143 -4.36 9.69 -9.86
N ALA A 144 -3.77 9.46 -8.66
CA ALA A 144 -4.25 10.06 -7.42
C ALA A 144 -4.16 11.59 -7.42
N VAL A 145 -3.05 12.13 -7.92
CA VAL A 145 -2.84 13.58 -8.10
C VAL A 145 -3.86 14.16 -9.07
N SER A 146 -4.11 13.48 -10.21
CA SER A 146 -5.15 13.92 -11.16
C SER A 146 -6.53 13.94 -10.51
N ALA A 147 -6.90 12.90 -9.76
CA ALA A 147 -8.18 12.84 -9.06
C ALA A 147 -8.32 14.02 -8.06
N MET A 148 -7.32 14.21 -7.19
CA MET A 148 -7.36 15.28 -6.18
C MET A 148 -7.38 16.69 -6.79
N LYS A 149 -6.59 16.95 -7.83
CA LYS A 149 -6.58 18.24 -8.55
C LYS A 149 -7.91 18.53 -9.24
N ASN A 150 -8.65 17.50 -9.63
CA ASN A 150 -9.99 17.65 -10.17
C ASN A 150 -11.11 17.60 -9.08
N GLY A 151 -10.76 17.75 -7.81
CA GLY A 151 -11.70 17.89 -6.70
C GLY A 151 -12.29 16.58 -6.17
N LYS A 152 -11.69 15.41 -6.48
CA LYS A 152 -12.13 14.09 -6.02
C LYS A 152 -11.19 13.57 -4.94
N HIS A 153 -11.71 12.77 -4.01
CA HIS A 153 -10.86 11.95 -3.16
C HIS A 153 -10.20 10.82 -3.97
N ALA A 154 -9.06 10.34 -3.54
CA ALA A 154 -8.38 9.19 -4.13
C ALA A 154 -8.28 8.04 -3.14
N ALA A 155 -8.52 6.83 -3.61
CA ALA A 155 -8.24 5.59 -2.91
C ALA A 155 -7.26 4.76 -3.76
N VAL A 156 -6.05 4.56 -3.28
CA VAL A 156 -4.95 4.01 -4.08
C VAL A 156 -4.47 2.68 -3.51
N GLU A 157 -4.27 1.70 -4.37
CA GLU A 157 -3.69 0.40 -4.03
C GLU A 157 -2.24 0.52 -3.56
N VAL A 158 -1.78 -0.53 -2.92
CA VAL A 158 -0.49 -0.63 -2.24
C VAL A 158 0.66 -1.06 -3.17
N PRO A 159 1.88 -0.54 -2.95
CA PRO A 159 2.22 0.66 -2.18
C PRO A 159 1.76 1.93 -2.88
N ALA A 160 1.40 2.96 -2.13
CA ALA A 160 0.90 4.20 -2.71
C ALA A 160 1.98 4.95 -3.50
N CYS A 161 3.22 4.88 -3.08
CA CYS A 161 4.37 5.58 -3.65
C CYS A 161 5.58 4.65 -3.79
N ARG A 162 6.53 4.99 -4.69
CA ARG A 162 7.77 4.25 -4.92
C ARG A 162 9.03 5.07 -4.67
N THR A 163 8.88 6.39 -4.53
CA THR A 163 9.97 7.34 -4.26
C THR A 163 9.55 8.33 -3.19
N LEU A 164 10.52 8.94 -2.49
CA LEU A 164 10.22 10.01 -1.52
C LEU A 164 9.57 11.23 -2.17
N GLN A 165 9.92 11.54 -3.41
CA GLN A 165 9.29 12.62 -4.16
C GLN A 165 7.81 12.34 -4.40
N GLU A 166 7.45 11.10 -4.81
CA GLU A 166 6.07 10.66 -4.96
C GLU A 166 5.29 10.75 -3.62
N CYS A 167 5.93 10.38 -2.50
CA CYS A 167 5.32 10.52 -1.16
C CYS A 167 4.95 11.98 -0.86
N TRP A 168 5.88 12.92 -1.10
CA TRP A 168 5.63 14.33 -0.91
C TRP A 168 4.60 14.89 -1.90
N GLU A 169 4.59 14.44 -3.14
CA GLU A 169 3.61 14.88 -4.14
C GLU A 169 2.17 14.52 -3.72
N LEU A 170 1.96 13.32 -3.17
CA LEU A 170 0.64 12.95 -2.62
C LEU A 170 0.25 13.83 -1.44
N VAL A 171 1.15 14.03 -0.47
CA VAL A 171 0.88 14.85 0.72
C VAL A 171 0.59 16.30 0.31
N ASP A 172 1.46 16.91 -0.49
CA ASP A 172 1.32 18.29 -0.95
C ASP A 172 0.04 18.52 -1.74
N THR A 173 -0.32 17.56 -2.61
CA THR A 173 -1.55 17.65 -3.40
C THR A 173 -2.78 17.52 -2.51
N SER A 174 -2.78 16.57 -1.58
CA SER A 174 -3.89 16.38 -0.64
C SER A 174 -4.13 17.62 0.23
N GLU A 175 -3.06 18.18 0.78
CA GLU A 175 -3.13 19.44 1.57
C GLU A 175 -3.61 20.63 0.73
N ALA A 176 -3.10 20.79 -0.48
CA ALA A 176 -3.43 21.91 -1.36
C ALA A 176 -4.87 21.87 -1.88
N THR A 177 -5.38 20.67 -2.20
CA THR A 177 -6.72 20.48 -2.76
C THR A 177 -7.79 20.24 -1.71
N ARG A 178 -7.39 19.98 -0.45
CA ARG A 178 -8.27 19.56 0.64
C ARG A 178 -9.03 18.27 0.31
N LYS A 179 -8.44 17.39 -0.52
CA LYS A 179 -8.98 16.07 -0.85
C LYS A 179 -8.12 14.97 -0.25
N HIS A 180 -8.77 13.96 0.29
CA HIS A 180 -8.09 12.81 0.88
C HIS A 180 -7.45 11.94 -0.20
N CYS A 181 -6.27 11.40 0.11
CA CYS A 181 -5.69 10.24 -0.55
C CYS A 181 -5.56 9.12 0.49
N VAL A 182 -6.35 8.08 0.34
CA VAL A 182 -6.37 6.90 1.24
C VAL A 182 -5.64 5.76 0.56
N ILE A 183 -4.69 5.14 1.25
CA ILE A 183 -4.09 3.88 0.78
C ILE A 183 -5.01 2.71 1.16
N LEU A 184 -5.28 1.83 0.19
CA LEU A 184 -6.14 0.66 0.36
C LEU A 184 -5.37 -0.49 1.04
N GLU A 185 -4.86 -0.23 2.25
CA GLU A 185 -4.14 -1.24 3.03
C GLU A 185 -5.13 -2.14 3.78
N ASN A 186 -5.57 -3.19 3.09
CA ASN A 186 -6.56 -4.13 3.56
C ASN A 186 -6.15 -4.89 4.83
N CYS A 187 -4.84 -5.10 5.04
CA CYS A 187 -4.35 -5.82 6.21
C CYS A 187 -4.66 -5.11 7.53
N CYS A 188 -4.83 -3.79 7.53
CA CYS A 188 -5.30 -3.07 8.71
C CYS A 188 -6.74 -3.44 9.10
N TYR A 189 -7.51 -4.03 8.20
CA TYR A 189 -8.92 -4.40 8.40
C TYR A 189 -9.14 -5.90 8.62
N GLY A 190 -8.06 -6.66 8.80
CA GLY A 190 -8.13 -8.06 9.18
C GLY A 190 -8.79 -8.25 10.56
N ALA A 191 -9.51 -9.37 10.74
CA ALA A 191 -10.21 -9.64 12.00
C ALA A 191 -9.24 -9.69 13.19
N THR A 192 -8.08 -10.32 12.99
CA THR A 192 -7.03 -10.40 14.00
C THR A 192 -6.40 -9.04 14.25
N GLU A 193 -6.05 -8.31 13.20
CA GLU A 193 -5.39 -7.00 13.31
C GLU A 193 -6.28 -5.97 14.02
N MET A 194 -7.55 -5.91 13.67
CA MET A 194 -8.50 -5.01 14.36
C MET A 194 -8.74 -5.40 15.82
N MET A 195 -8.75 -6.71 16.10
CA MET A 195 -8.88 -7.22 17.47
C MET A 195 -7.64 -6.89 18.32
N VAL A 196 -6.44 -7.08 17.77
CA VAL A 196 -5.17 -6.75 18.44
C VAL A 196 -5.06 -5.23 18.68
N LEU A 197 -5.49 -4.41 17.72
CA LEU A 197 -5.54 -2.96 17.92
C LEU A 197 -6.44 -2.58 19.12
N GLY A 198 -7.60 -3.23 19.24
CA GLY A 198 -8.47 -3.07 20.41
C GLY A 198 -7.78 -3.48 21.73
N MET A 199 -7.01 -4.58 21.72
CA MET A 199 -6.23 -5.01 22.88
C MET A 199 -5.12 -4.02 23.25
N VAL A 200 -4.45 -3.43 22.28
CA VAL A 200 -3.42 -2.39 22.47
C VAL A 200 -4.04 -1.16 23.12
N HIS A 201 -5.15 -0.68 22.59
CA HIS A 201 -5.84 0.51 23.10
C HIS A 201 -6.43 0.29 24.50
N ASP A 202 -6.82 -0.95 24.85
CA ASP A 202 -7.24 -1.32 26.21
C ASP A 202 -6.05 -1.48 27.18
N GLY A 203 -4.80 -1.33 26.69
CA GLY A 203 -3.59 -1.41 27.49
C GLY A 203 -3.21 -2.83 27.91
N LEU A 204 -3.76 -3.88 27.25
CA LEU A 204 -3.52 -5.28 27.59
C LEU A 204 -2.03 -5.64 27.57
N PHE A 205 -1.28 -5.09 26.62
CA PHE A 205 0.15 -5.35 26.45
C PHE A 205 1.05 -4.32 27.17
N GLY A 206 0.46 -3.33 27.86
CA GLY A 206 1.19 -2.23 28.46
C GLY A 206 1.79 -1.28 27.41
N GLU A 207 2.97 -0.71 27.68
CA GLU A 207 3.69 0.12 26.73
C GLU A 207 4.35 -0.76 25.66
N ILE A 208 3.98 -0.57 24.38
CA ILE A 208 4.59 -1.32 23.27
C ILE A 208 6.00 -0.78 23.03
N THR A 209 6.97 -1.68 22.97
CA THR A 209 8.39 -1.35 22.77
C THR A 209 8.94 -1.83 21.44
N HIS A 210 8.34 -2.88 20.87
CA HIS A 210 8.78 -3.52 19.64
C HIS A 210 7.61 -4.04 18.81
N GLY A 211 7.77 -4.01 17.49
CA GLY A 211 6.87 -4.66 16.54
C GLY A 211 7.65 -5.44 15.48
N GLU A 212 7.01 -6.47 14.92
CA GLU A 212 7.54 -7.24 13.79
C GLU A 212 6.53 -7.22 12.65
N ALA A 213 7.00 -6.87 11.47
CA ALA A 213 6.21 -6.68 10.27
C ALA A 213 6.90 -7.33 9.07
N ALA A 214 6.15 -7.90 8.14
CA ALA A 214 6.74 -8.46 6.94
C ALA A 214 5.75 -8.58 5.78
N TYR A 215 6.28 -8.81 4.59
CA TYR A 215 5.55 -9.42 3.49
C TYR A 215 6.37 -10.59 2.95
N LEU A 216 6.05 -11.78 3.41
CA LEU A 216 6.72 -13.03 3.09
C LEU A 216 5.71 -13.89 2.31
N HIS A 217 5.88 -13.96 0.97
CA HIS A 217 4.89 -14.55 0.08
C HIS A 217 5.55 -15.11 -1.18
N ASP A 218 5.48 -16.41 -1.42
CA ASP A 218 6.01 -16.97 -2.66
C ASP A 218 5.21 -16.48 -3.88
N LEU A 219 5.75 -15.50 -4.59
CA LEU A 219 5.15 -14.92 -5.79
C LEU A 219 5.89 -15.28 -7.07
N ARG A 220 6.82 -16.23 -7.08
CA ARG A 220 7.63 -16.59 -8.24
C ARG A 220 6.77 -16.89 -9.47
N GLY A 221 5.68 -17.63 -9.31
CA GLY A 221 4.73 -17.92 -10.38
C GLY A 221 4.06 -16.65 -10.95
N ILE A 222 3.65 -15.74 -10.09
CA ILE A 222 3.04 -14.45 -10.49
C ILE A 222 4.08 -13.57 -11.18
N LEU A 223 5.27 -13.41 -10.59
CA LEU A 223 6.33 -12.56 -11.13
C LEU A 223 6.77 -13.00 -12.53
N THR A 224 6.76 -14.31 -12.81
CA THR A 224 7.20 -14.87 -14.09
C THR A 224 6.06 -15.11 -15.08
N SER A 225 4.82 -14.85 -14.70
CA SER A 225 3.65 -14.94 -15.58
C SER A 225 3.78 -14.00 -16.78
N SER A 226 3.22 -14.41 -17.92
CA SER A 226 3.06 -13.58 -19.12
C SER A 226 1.79 -12.74 -19.11
N GLU A 227 1.01 -12.79 -18.02
CA GLU A 227 -0.26 -12.09 -17.84
C GLU A 227 -0.32 -11.36 -16.49
N GLY A 228 -1.30 -10.45 -16.36
CA GLY A 228 -1.60 -9.78 -15.10
C GLY A 228 -0.39 -9.05 -14.50
N GLU A 229 -0.11 -9.31 -13.24
CA GLU A 229 0.99 -8.64 -12.52
C GLU A 229 2.37 -9.03 -13.04
N GLY A 230 2.55 -10.19 -13.63
CA GLY A 230 3.82 -10.61 -14.22
C GLY A 230 4.30 -9.71 -15.36
N LEU A 231 3.39 -8.94 -15.99
CA LEU A 231 3.74 -7.99 -17.04
C LEU A 231 4.54 -6.78 -16.51
N TRP A 232 4.49 -6.49 -15.21
CA TRP A 232 5.13 -5.30 -14.65
C TRP A 232 5.81 -5.54 -13.29
N ARG A 233 5.31 -6.42 -12.43
CA ARG A 233 5.77 -6.59 -11.04
C ARG A 233 7.16 -7.23 -10.94
N ARG A 234 7.61 -7.98 -11.97
CA ARG A 234 8.97 -8.56 -12.04
C ARG A 234 10.05 -7.49 -12.25
N PHE A 235 9.76 -6.42 -13.02
CA PHE A 235 10.78 -5.44 -13.40
C PHE A 235 11.46 -4.72 -12.24
N PRO A 236 10.78 -4.37 -11.13
CA PRO A 236 11.47 -3.90 -9.93
C PRO A 236 12.58 -4.83 -9.41
N HIS A 237 12.44 -6.14 -9.54
CA HIS A 237 13.49 -7.09 -9.12
C HIS A 237 14.75 -7.05 -10.01
N ILE A 238 14.65 -6.51 -11.22
CA ILE A 238 15.78 -6.36 -12.15
C ILE A 238 16.61 -5.11 -11.83
N ASN A 239 15.99 -4.05 -11.31
CA ASN A 239 16.62 -2.73 -11.24
C ASN A 239 16.54 -2.05 -9.86
N ARG A 240 15.97 -2.70 -8.86
CA ARG A 240 15.83 -2.18 -7.48
C ARG A 240 16.25 -3.27 -6.49
N ASN A 241 16.85 -2.87 -5.35
CA ASN A 241 17.24 -3.78 -4.27
C ASN A 241 16.88 -3.18 -2.91
N GLY A 242 15.83 -3.71 -2.31
CA GLY A 242 15.30 -3.25 -1.02
C GLY A 242 13.95 -3.88 -0.72
N ASN A 243 13.19 -3.29 0.18
CA ASN A 243 11.83 -3.72 0.49
C ASN A 243 10.86 -3.12 -0.54
N LEU A 244 10.46 -3.91 -1.52
CA LEU A 244 9.59 -3.44 -2.61
C LEU A 244 8.10 -3.37 -2.22
N TYR A 245 7.70 -3.93 -1.06
CA TYR A 245 6.29 -4.04 -0.67
C TYR A 245 6.09 -4.02 0.86
N PRO A 246 6.37 -2.87 1.52
CA PRO A 246 6.41 -2.79 2.99
C PRO A 246 5.05 -2.76 3.67
N THR A 247 3.99 -2.33 2.99
CA THR A 247 2.77 -1.79 3.62
C THR A 247 1.93 -2.83 4.34
N HIS A 248 1.80 -4.06 3.80
CA HIS A 248 0.95 -5.11 4.36
C HIS A 248 1.36 -5.56 5.78
N GLY A 249 2.67 -5.58 6.05
CA GLY A 249 3.15 -5.83 7.42
C GLY A 249 3.17 -4.55 8.25
N LEU A 250 3.65 -3.46 7.65
CA LEU A 250 3.91 -2.22 8.38
C LEU A 250 2.63 -1.49 8.81
N GLY A 251 1.57 -1.50 7.98
CA GLY A 251 0.31 -0.79 8.28
C GLY A 251 -0.30 -1.18 9.63
N PRO A 252 -0.62 -2.47 9.87
CA PRO A 252 -1.14 -2.91 11.16
C PRO A 252 -0.22 -2.56 12.33
N VAL A 253 1.08 -2.85 12.20
CA VAL A 253 2.07 -2.58 13.27
C VAL A 253 2.21 -1.07 13.52
N ALA A 254 2.15 -0.24 12.48
CA ALA A 254 2.14 1.22 12.64
C ALA A 254 0.92 1.72 13.43
N HIS A 255 -0.24 1.11 13.24
CA HIS A 255 -1.43 1.40 14.05
C HIS A 255 -1.24 0.98 15.51
N TYR A 256 -0.67 -0.20 15.78
CA TYR A 256 -0.39 -0.64 17.17
C TYR A 256 0.60 0.27 17.91
N LEU A 257 1.49 0.93 17.16
CA LEU A 257 2.48 1.86 17.71
C LEU A 257 2.03 3.34 17.64
N ASP A 258 0.78 3.62 17.31
CA ASP A 258 0.23 4.97 17.19
C ASP A 258 1.06 5.89 16.26
N ILE A 259 1.61 5.36 15.18
CA ILE A 259 2.34 6.17 14.20
C ILE A 259 1.40 7.22 13.59
N HIS A 260 1.84 8.48 13.59
CA HIS A 260 1.08 9.70 13.29
C HIS A 260 -0.11 9.95 14.26
N ARG A 261 -0.19 9.18 15.36
CA ARG A 261 -1.22 9.27 16.41
C ARG A 261 -0.57 9.35 17.78
N GLY A 262 0.61 9.97 17.85
CA GLY A 262 1.40 10.13 19.05
C GLY A 262 2.86 9.69 18.92
N ASP A 263 3.23 9.01 17.84
CA ASP A 263 4.61 8.65 17.48
C ASP A 263 4.84 8.85 15.97
N ARG A 264 6.08 8.72 15.49
CA ARG A 264 6.44 8.72 14.07
C ARG A 264 7.71 7.91 13.84
N PHE A 265 7.92 7.46 12.60
CA PHE A 265 9.20 6.88 12.21
C PHE A 265 10.30 7.94 12.23
N ASP A 266 11.47 7.57 12.72
CA ASP A 266 12.64 8.46 12.79
C ASP A 266 13.69 8.10 11.74
N TYR A 267 14.22 6.89 11.80
CA TYR A 267 15.16 6.38 10.80
C TYR A 267 15.03 4.87 10.64
N MET A 268 15.62 4.35 9.57
CA MET A 268 15.77 2.91 9.35
C MET A 268 17.15 2.55 8.84
N VAL A 269 17.54 1.30 9.11
CA VAL A 269 18.66 0.61 8.47
C VAL A 269 18.14 -0.60 7.73
N SER A 270 18.79 -0.96 6.61
CA SER A 270 18.34 -2.07 5.78
C SER A 270 19.50 -2.81 5.16
N VAL A 271 19.36 -4.13 5.08
CA VAL A 271 20.27 -5.02 4.36
C VAL A 271 19.47 -6.02 3.53
N SER A 272 20.01 -6.41 2.39
CA SER A 272 19.44 -7.46 1.55
C SER A 272 20.39 -8.66 1.49
N SER A 273 19.83 -9.87 1.42
CA SER A 273 20.58 -11.08 1.09
C SER A 273 21.06 -11.04 -0.38
N ALA A 274 21.85 -12.03 -0.76
CA ALA A 274 22.08 -12.29 -2.18
C ALA A 274 20.78 -12.65 -2.90
N GLU A 275 20.70 -12.37 -4.20
CA GLU A 275 19.68 -12.90 -5.09
C GLU A 275 20.09 -14.31 -5.53
N ALA A 276 19.19 -15.28 -5.45
CA ALA A 276 19.40 -16.65 -5.89
C ALA A 276 18.09 -17.35 -6.33
N SER A 277 17.02 -17.13 -5.58
CA SER A 277 15.79 -17.93 -5.69
C SER A 277 14.99 -17.65 -6.97
N LEU A 278 14.87 -16.40 -7.39
CA LEU A 278 14.14 -16.07 -8.63
C LEU A 278 14.90 -16.55 -9.85
N SER A 279 16.22 -16.36 -9.89
CA SER A 279 17.09 -16.90 -10.95
C SER A 279 17.04 -18.42 -11.04
N ALA A 280 17.08 -19.12 -9.90
CA ALA A 280 16.96 -20.57 -9.86
C ALA A 280 15.58 -21.03 -10.35
N TYR A 281 14.51 -20.38 -9.93
CA TYR A 281 13.15 -20.67 -10.36
C TYR A 281 12.99 -20.51 -11.88
N VAL A 282 13.45 -19.40 -12.44
CA VAL A 282 13.40 -19.13 -13.88
C VAL A 282 14.21 -20.19 -14.66
N LYS A 283 15.40 -20.53 -14.18
CA LYS A 283 16.24 -21.57 -14.80
C LYS A 283 15.57 -22.94 -14.81
N ALA A 284 14.83 -23.27 -13.77
CA ALA A 284 14.17 -24.58 -13.63
C ALA A 284 12.86 -24.69 -14.43
N ASN A 285 12.12 -23.59 -14.61
CA ASN A 285 10.75 -23.64 -15.12
C ASN A 285 10.57 -23.07 -16.53
N PHE A 286 11.61 -22.49 -17.15
CA PHE A 286 11.55 -21.92 -18.51
C PHE A 286 12.56 -22.59 -19.41
N ALA A 287 12.21 -22.76 -20.71
CA ALA A 287 13.04 -23.39 -21.69
C ALA A 287 14.34 -22.62 -21.96
N GLU A 288 15.36 -23.29 -22.45
CA GLU A 288 16.57 -22.66 -22.98
C GLU A 288 16.19 -21.68 -24.10
N GLY A 289 16.66 -20.40 -24.00
CA GLY A 289 16.31 -19.37 -24.99
C GLY A 289 15.10 -18.50 -24.56
N ASP A 290 14.36 -18.83 -23.50
CA ASP A 290 13.35 -17.90 -22.95
C ASP A 290 14.02 -16.59 -22.49
N PRO A 291 13.53 -15.42 -22.92
CA PRO A 291 14.12 -14.13 -22.55
C PRO A 291 14.28 -13.93 -21.03
N LYS A 292 13.40 -14.49 -20.21
CA LYS A 292 13.48 -14.40 -18.75
C LYS A 292 14.75 -15.03 -18.17
N ARG A 293 15.31 -16.05 -18.84
CA ARG A 293 16.57 -16.69 -18.41
C ARG A 293 17.81 -15.80 -18.62
N ALA A 294 17.72 -14.79 -19.48
CA ALA A 294 18.77 -13.80 -19.70
C ALA A 294 18.65 -12.58 -18.79
N GLU A 295 17.53 -12.43 -18.08
CA GLU A 295 17.32 -11.34 -17.12
C GLU A 295 18.28 -11.49 -15.91
N LYS A 296 18.83 -10.36 -15.45
CA LYS A 296 19.64 -10.31 -14.24
C LYS A 296 18.83 -9.63 -13.14
N TYR A 297 18.52 -10.36 -12.09
CA TYR A 297 17.86 -9.84 -10.93
C TYR A 297 18.90 -9.30 -9.95
N ILE A 298 18.65 -8.12 -9.37
CA ILE A 298 19.52 -7.50 -8.37
C ILE A 298 18.85 -7.37 -7.00
N CYS A 299 17.52 -7.54 -6.94
CA CYS A 299 16.80 -7.55 -5.68
C CYS A 299 17.19 -8.79 -4.88
N GLY A 300 17.77 -8.62 -3.70
CA GLY A 300 18.06 -9.74 -2.82
C GLY A 300 16.79 -10.51 -2.45
N ASP A 301 16.93 -11.81 -2.22
CA ASP A 301 15.79 -12.69 -1.91
C ASP A 301 15.06 -12.25 -0.65
N MET A 302 15.81 -11.89 0.39
CA MET A 302 15.29 -11.35 1.66
C MET A 302 15.85 -9.96 1.91
N ASN A 303 14.98 -8.98 2.09
CA ASN A 303 15.35 -7.69 2.66
C ASN A 303 14.92 -7.62 4.13
N THR A 304 15.83 -7.20 4.99
CA THR A 304 15.57 -7.01 6.43
C THR A 304 15.92 -5.60 6.83
N SER A 305 14.96 -4.92 7.43
CA SER A 305 15.09 -3.54 7.91
C SER A 305 14.76 -3.44 9.39
N ILE A 306 15.40 -2.52 10.10
CA ILE A 306 15.02 -2.10 11.44
C ILE A 306 14.63 -0.62 11.37
N ILE A 307 13.41 -0.31 11.78
CA ILE A 307 12.91 1.06 11.91
C ILE A 307 12.96 1.47 13.38
N LYS A 308 13.46 2.67 13.65
CA LYS A 308 13.39 3.33 14.96
C LYS A 308 12.32 4.41 14.92
N THR A 309 11.51 4.51 15.97
CA THR A 309 10.52 5.59 16.10
C THR A 309 11.06 6.73 16.97
N GLN A 310 10.40 7.88 16.92
CA GLN A 310 10.75 9.06 17.70
C GLN A 310 10.63 8.80 19.22
N LYS A 311 9.67 7.98 19.65
CA LYS A 311 9.53 7.55 21.05
C LYS A 311 10.47 6.40 21.45
N GLY A 312 11.36 5.97 20.58
CA GLY A 312 12.35 4.96 20.89
C GLY A 312 11.92 3.51 20.68
N ARG A 313 10.75 3.27 20.13
CA ARG A 313 10.26 1.93 19.75
C ARG A 313 11.00 1.43 18.51
N THR A 314 11.00 0.12 18.30
CA THR A 314 11.63 -0.49 17.11
C THR A 314 10.65 -1.35 16.35
N ILE A 315 10.85 -1.46 15.03
CA ILE A 315 10.09 -2.36 14.17
C ILE A 315 11.08 -3.15 13.32
N LEU A 316 11.01 -4.48 13.39
CA LEU A 316 11.59 -5.37 12.38
C LEU A 316 10.67 -5.37 11.17
N LEU A 317 11.18 -5.07 9.98
CA LEU A 317 10.42 -5.10 8.74
C LEU A 317 11.12 -5.96 7.69
N GLN A 318 10.45 -7.00 7.19
CA GLN A 318 11.02 -7.92 6.20
C GLN A 318 10.21 -7.98 4.90
N HIS A 319 10.90 -8.27 3.80
CA HIS A 319 10.31 -8.50 2.48
C HIS A 319 11.00 -9.69 1.79
N ASP A 320 10.19 -10.67 1.38
CA ASP A 320 10.63 -11.83 0.60
C ASP A 320 9.44 -12.35 -0.23
N VAL A 321 9.57 -12.28 -1.55
CA VAL A 321 8.52 -12.77 -2.47
C VAL A 321 9.05 -13.81 -3.45
N VAL A 322 10.25 -14.32 -3.22
CA VAL A 322 10.94 -15.23 -4.16
C VAL A 322 11.43 -16.54 -3.55
N ASN A 323 11.43 -16.67 -2.22
CA ASN A 323 11.72 -17.95 -1.58
C ASN A 323 10.46 -18.82 -1.47
N PRO A 324 10.59 -20.17 -1.58
CA PRO A 324 9.50 -21.12 -1.38
C PRO A 324 9.17 -21.21 0.13
N ARG A 325 8.15 -20.50 0.54
CA ARG A 325 7.73 -20.45 1.94
C ARG A 325 6.24 -20.18 2.09
N PRO A 326 5.61 -20.58 3.22
CA PRO A 326 4.24 -20.17 3.55
C PRO A 326 4.13 -18.65 3.70
N TYR A 327 2.94 -18.13 3.42
CA TYR A 327 2.62 -16.73 3.62
C TYR A 327 2.74 -16.32 5.09
N SER A 328 3.33 -15.15 5.34
CA SER A 328 3.38 -14.54 6.67
C SER A 328 3.59 -13.03 6.55
N ARG A 329 2.98 -12.27 7.44
CA ARG A 329 3.29 -10.86 7.65
C ARG A 329 4.03 -10.62 8.97
N LEU A 330 4.44 -11.66 9.67
CA LEU A 330 4.88 -11.67 11.07
C LEU A 330 3.78 -11.13 12.01
N ASN A 331 3.45 -9.84 11.89
CA ASN A 331 2.37 -9.18 12.63
C ASN A 331 2.47 -9.46 14.14
N SER A 332 3.56 -9.00 14.75
CA SER A 332 3.85 -9.24 16.16
C SER A 332 4.15 -7.94 16.89
N ILE A 333 3.83 -7.89 18.17
CA ILE A 333 4.22 -6.80 19.09
C ILE A 333 4.68 -7.36 20.43
N SER A 334 5.59 -6.62 21.07
CA SER A 334 6.01 -6.85 22.44
C SER A 334 5.85 -5.58 23.26
N GLY A 335 5.25 -5.71 24.43
CA GLY A 335 5.04 -4.62 25.37
C GLY A 335 5.43 -5.00 26.80
N THR A 336 5.26 -4.07 27.71
CA THR A 336 5.70 -4.23 29.13
C THR A 336 4.82 -5.18 29.96
N LYS A 337 3.66 -5.59 29.43
CA LYS A 337 2.69 -6.49 30.11
C LYS A 337 2.30 -7.68 29.27
N GLY A 338 2.86 -7.85 28.08
CA GLY A 338 2.49 -8.96 27.21
C GLY A 338 2.99 -8.79 25.80
N ALA A 339 2.63 -9.77 24.97
CA ALA A 339 3.00 -9.84 23.57
C ALA A 339 1.88 -10.46 22.74
N PHE A 340 1.85 -10.13 21.46
CA PHE A 340 1.08 -10.82 20.45
C PHE A 340 2.00 -11.29 19.33
N ALA A 341 1.73 -12.47 18.77
CA ALA A 341 2.37 -12.95 17.55
C ALA A 341 1.36 -13.68 16.69
N ASP A 342 1.43 -13.44 15.36
CA ASP A 342 0.59 -14.13 14.38
C ASP A 342 1.35 -15.25 13.68
N TYR A 343 0.61 -16.02 12.86
CA TYR A 343 1.07 -17.14 12.05
C TYR A 343 1.66 -18.30 12.87
N PRO A 344 0.83 -18.92 13.80
CA PRO A 344 -0.58 -18.65 14.09
C PRO A 344 -0.80 -17.57 15.16
N PRO A 345 -2.02 -16.96 15.24
CA PRO A 345 -2.32 -15.90 16.18
C PRO A 345 -2.37 -16.41 17.63
N ARG A 346 -1.59 -15.77 18.50
CA ARG A 346 -1.42 -16.12 19.91
C ARG A 346 -1.08 -14.90 20.74
N VAL A 347 -1.49 -14.91 21.99
CA VAL A 347 -1.37 -13.81 22.94
C VAL A 347 -0.63 -14.29 24.17
N PHE A 348 0.28 -13.49 24.71
CA PHE A 348 0.84 -13.67 26.04
C PHE A 348 0.50 -12.44 26.88
N VAL A 349 -0.06 -12.66 28.06
CA VAL A 349 -0.30 -11.59 29.04
C VAL A 349 0.42 -11.97 30.32
N ASP A 350 1.29 -11.07 30.80
CA ASP A 350 2.06 -11.29 32.03
C ASP A 350 1.14 -11.48 33.23
N GLY A 351 1.44 -12.49 34.05
CA GLY A 351 0.67 -12.80 35.24
C GLY A 351 1.23 -13.96 36.04
N PRO A 352 0.83 -14.12 37.32
CA PRO A 352 1.26 -15.22 38.17
C PRO A 352 0.93 -16.57 37.53
N LYS A 353 1.93 -17.41 37.28
CA LYS A 353 1.83 -18.74 36.66
C LYS A 353 1.56 -18.76 35.16
N GLN A 354 1.63 -17.63 34.45
CA GLN A 354 1.55 -17.63 32.98
C GLN A 354 2.96 -17.79 32.40
N GLU A 355 3.22 -18.91 31.73
CA GLU A 355 4.50 -19.23 31.11
C GLU A 355 4.39 -19.45 29.60
N ASP A 356 3.17 -19.73 29.11
CA ASP A 356 2.90 -20.13 27.72
C ASP A 356 2.01 -19.15 26.97
N TRP A 357 2.10 -19.21 25.65
CA TRP A 357 1.19 -18.52 24.73
C TRP A 357 -0.26 -19.02 24.89
N GLN A 358 -1.20 -18.10 24.89
CA GLN A 358 -2.64 -18.34 24.88
C GLN A 358 -3.19 -18.25 23.47
N ASN A 359 -4.21 -19.08 23.17
CA ASN A 359 -4.94 -18.95 21.92
C ASN A 359 -5.74 -17.63 21.92
N ILE A 360 -5.65 -16.89 20.83
CA ILE A 360 -6.33 -15.61 20.66
C ILE A 360 -7.86 -15.72 20.75
N ASP A 361 -8.45 -16.88 20.45
CA ASP A 361 -9.90 -17.08 20.50
C ASP A 361 -10.49 -16.84 21.88
N GLY A 362 -9.71 -17.04 22.95
CA GLY A 362 -10.12 -16.72 24.33
C GLY A 362 -10.41 -15.22 24.55
N PHE A 363 -9.87 -14.38 23.70
CA PHE A 363 -10.02 -12.91 23.77
C PHE A 363 -11.12 -12.38 22.85
N ARG A 364 -11.64 -13.19 21.91
CA ARG A 364 -12.59 -12.79 20.87
C ARG A 364 -13.86 -12.15 21.43
N VAL A 365 -14.45 -12.72 22.48
CA VAL A 365 -15.69 -12.21 23.09
C VAL A 365 -15.56 -10.73 23.47
N LYS A 366 -14.41 -10.36 24.03
CA LYS A 366 -14.15 -8.97 24.47
C LYS A 366 -13.69 -8.07 23.33
N TYR A 367 -12.80 -8.54 22.45
CA TYR A 367 -12.03 -7.68 21.55
C TYR A 367 -12.37 -7.82 20.06
N GLU A 368 -13.26 -8.75 19.67
CA GLU A 368 -13.71 -8.78 18.28
C GLU A 368 -14.32 -7.44 17.90
N HIS A 369 -13.80 -6.83 16.83
CA HIS A 369 -14.20 -5.50 16.43
C HIS A 369 -15.67 -5.47 15.97
N PRO A 370 -16.47 -4.39 16.31
CA PRO A 370 -17.88 -4.29 15.93
C PRO A 370 -18.14 -4.47 14.43
N LEU A 371 -17.29 -3.96 13.55
CA LEU A 371 -17.43 -4.19 12.10
C LEU A 371 -17.38 -5.67 11.73
N TRP A 372 -16.51 -6.46 12.36
CA TRP A 372 -16.46 -7.90 12.13
C TRP A 372 -17.66 -8.63 12.73
N LYS A 373 -18.16 -8.20 13.88
CA LYS A 373 -19.39 -8.75 14.48
C LYS A 373 -20.61 -8.54 13.60
N THR A 374 -20.74 -7.37 12.98
CA THR A 374 -21.93 -6.98 12.21
C THR A 374 -21.84 -7.37 10.73
N THR A 375 -20.65 -7.34 10.14
CA THR A 375 -20.46 -7.43 8.68
C THR A 375 -19.58 -8.63 8.30
N GLY A 376 -18.93 -9.28 9.27
CA GLY A 376 -17.93 -10.31 9.04
C GLY A 376 -18.41 -11.52 8.24
N ASP A 377 -19.66 -11.96 8.42
CA ASP A 377 -20.21 -13.08 7.65
C ASP A 377 -20.36 -12.74 6.18
N LEU A 378 -20.85 -11.53 5.87
CA LEU A 378 -20.92 -11.05 4.50
C LEU A 378 -19.51 -10.87 3.93
N ALA A 379 -18.60 -10.27 4.68
CA ALA A 379 -17.22 -10.08 4.27
C ALA A 379 -16.53 -11.40 3.90
N ARG A 380 -16.66 -12.43 4.73
CA ARG A 380 -16.13 -13.78 4.44
C ARG A 380 -16.77 -14.40 3.20
N LYS A 381 -18.06 -14.15 2.97
CA LYS A 381 -18.78 -14.64 1.78
C LYS A 381 -18.32 -13.94 0.50
N MET A 382 -18.00 -12.65 0.55
CA MET A 382 -17.44 -11.90 -0.57
C MET A 382 -16.03 -12.42 -0.94
N GLY A 383 -15.29 -12.96 -0.01
CA GLY A 383 -13.97 -13.57 -0.23
C GLY A 383 -12.84 -12.59 0.04
N GLY A 384 -12.19 -12.05 -0.99
CA GLY A 384 -11.13 -11.04 -0.91
C GLY A 384 -10.26 -11.06 0.35
N HIS A 385 -9.16 -11.84 0.35
CA HIS A 385 -8.24 -11.98 1.49
C HIS A 385 -8.95 -12.31 2.83
N GLY A 386 -9.90 -13.26 2.79
CA GLY A 386 -10.64 -13.67 4.00
C GLY A 386 -11.68 -12.67 4.49
N GLY A 387 -12.06 -11.70 3.64
CA GLY A 387 -13.09 -10.69 3.90
C GLY A 387 -12.53 -9.31 4.27
N MET A 388 -11.22 -9.18 4.53
CA MET A 388 -10.64 -7.88 4.92
C MET A 388 -10.80 -6.81 3.82
N ASP A 389 -10.81 -7.19 2.54
CA ASP A 389 -11.05 -6.28 1.42
C ASP A 389 -12.43 -5.64 1.50
N TYR A 390 -13.45 -6.46 1.77
CA TYR A 390 -14.82 -5.96 1.92
C TYR A 390 -14.96 -5.04 3.14
N ILE A 391 -14.39 -5.39 4.30
CA ILE A 391 -14.42 -4.55 5.51
C ILE A 391 -13.76 -3.19 5.24
N MET A 392 -12.60 -3.17 4.58
CA MET A 392 -11.91 -1.94 4.18
C MET A 392 -12.80 -1.06 3.29
N ASN A 393 -13.35 -1.63 2.21
CA ASN A 393 -14.22 -0.91 1.29
C ASN A 393 -15.49 -0.42 1.96
N PHE A 394 -16.15 -1.26 2.77
CA PHE A 394 -17.34 -0.91 3.54
C PHE A 394 -17.07 0.27 4.47
N ARG A 395 -15.95 0.22 5.22
CA ARG A 395 -15.60 1.28 6.17
C ARG A 395 -15.26 2.60 5.46
N LEU A 396 -14.54 2.56 4.34
CA LEU A 396 -14.24 3.77 3.57
C LEU A 396 -15.52 4.40 3.00
N MET A 397 -16.45 3.59 2.50
CA MET A 397 -17.75 4.07 2.03
C MET A 397 -18.61 4.63 3.18
N ASP A 398 -18.56 4.00 4.37
CA ASP A 398 -19.21 4.52 5.56
C ASP A 398 -18.67 5.88 5.99
N CYS A 399 -17.34 6.05 5.98
CA CYS A 399 -16.70 7.34 6.26
C CYS A 399 -17.16 8.44 5.29
N LEU A 400 -17.22 8.15 3.99
CA LEU A 400 -17.70 9.10 2.98
C LEU A 400 -19.19 9.45 3.15
N LYS A 401 -20.03 8.44 3.40
CA LYS A 401 -21.49 8.65 3.54
C LYS A 401 -21.81 9.48 4.77
N ARG A 402 -21.11 9.24 5.88
CA ARG A 402 -21.37 9.87 7.18
C ARG A 402 -20.55 11.14 7.46
N GLY A 403 -19.58 11.46 6.60
CA GLY A 403 -18.67 12.58 6.84
C GLY A 403 -17.74 12.34 8.03
N LEU A 404 -17.15 11.14 8.10
CA LEU A 404 -16.21 10.79 9.15
C LEU A 404 -14.76 11.05 8.70
N VAL A 405 -13.86 11.12 9.66
CA VAL A 405 -12.42 11.11 9.40
C VAL A 405 -12.03 9.73 8.86
N PRO A 406 -11.24 9.63 7.77
CA PRO A 406 -10.76 8.34 7.31
C PRO A 406 -9.82 7.70 8.33
N ASP A 407 -9.92 6.38 8.49
CA ASP A 407 -9.07 5.62 9.41
C ASP A 407 -7.59 5.67 9.00
N ILE A 408 -7.34 5.70 7.70
CA ILE A 408 -6.02 5.79 7.07
C ILE A 408 -5.98 7.06 6.23
N ASN A 409 -4.96 7.87 6.37
CA ASN A 409 -4.83 9.15 5.70
C ASN A 409 -3.61 9.22 4.76
N VAL A 410 -3.40 10.35 4.11
CA VAL A 410 -2.29 10.54 3.15
C VAL A 410 -0.91 10.44 3.80
N TYR A 411 -0.79 10.77 5.08
CA TYR A 411 0.48 10.68 5.81
C TYR A 411 0.84 9.22 6.09
N ASP A 412 -0.15 8.39 6.42
CA ASP A 412 0.00 6.94 6.54
C ASP A 412 0.42 6.34 5.19
N ALA A 413 -0.26 6.73 4.10
CA ALA A 413 0.07 6.29 2.75
C ALA A 413 1.53 6.59 2.37
N ALA A 414 1.99 7.81 2.66
CA ALA A 414 3.36 8.24 2.40
C ALA A 414 4.37 7.50 3.30
N ALA A 415 4.12 7.47 4.61
CA ALA A 415 5.06 6.88 5.59
C ALA A 415 5.19 5.36 5.46
N TRP A 416 4.10 4.64 5.17
CA TRP A 416 4.15 3.18 4.99
C TRP A 416 4.76 2.76 3.65
N SER A 417 4.75 3.65 2.65
CA SER A 417 5.41 3.43 1.35
C SER A 417 6.89 3.85 1.36
N ALA A 418 7.29 4.79 2.21
CA ALA A 418 8.66 5.32 2.29
C ALA A 418 9.75 4.29 2.58
N PRO A 419 9.51 3.16 3.28
CA PRO A 419 10.54 2.13 3.43
C PRO A 419 11.06 1.58 2.10
N THR A 420 10.28 1.62 1.01
CA THR A 420 10.79 1.17 -0.30
C THR A 420 12.03 1.97 -0.73
N PRO A 421 11.97 3.29 -0.97
CA PRO A 421 13.15 4.05 -1.37
C PRO A 421 14.21 4.17 -0.26
N LEU A 422 13.82 4.20 1.02
CA LEU A 422 14.76 4.30 2.13
C LEU A 422 15.58 3.01 2.31
N SER A 423 14.95 1.83 2.15
CA SER A 423 15.67 0.55 2.21
C SER A 423 16.67 0.42 1.07
N GLU A 424 16.29 0.83 -0.14
CA GLU A 424 17.19 0.83 -1.29
C GLU A 424 18.41 1.73 -1.06
N ALA A 425 18.20 2.93 -0.52
CA ALA A 425 19.27 3.85 -0.20
C ALA A 425 20.20 3.28 0.90
N SER A 426 19.62 2.65 1.93
CA SER A 426 20.39 2.00 3.00
C SER A 426 21.20 0.82 2.49
N VAL A 427 20.60 -0.08 1.71
CA VAL A 427 21.28 -1.24 1.09
C VAL A 427 22.42 -0.79 0.19
N ALA A 428 22.19 0.21 -0.67
CA ALA A 428 23.22 0.75 -1.56
C ALA A 428 24.41 1.39 -0.81
N GLN A 429 24.20 1.78 0.45
CA GLN A 429 25.21 2.39 1.34
C GLN A 429 25.64 1.44 2.48
N ASN A 430 25.57 0.13 2.25
CA ASN A 430 25.99 -0.92 3.19
C ASN A 430 25.34 -0.81 4.60
N GLY A 431 24.04 -0.55 4.65
CA GLY A 431 23.28 -0.48 5.90
C GLY A 431 23.36 0.87 6.61
N THR A 432 23.75 1.94 5.91
CA THR A 432 23.77 3.30 6.51
C THR A 432 22.36 3.73 6.89
N PRO A 433 22.15 4.32 8.09
CA PRO A 433 20.85 4.80 8.51
C PRO A 433 20.26 5.85 7.57
N GLN A 434 19.00 5.68 7.21
CA GLN A 434 18.21 6.61 6.39
C GLN A 434 17.11 7.23 7.23
N LYS A 435 17.03 8.57 7.27
CA LYS A 435 15.99 9.28 8.02
C LYS A 435 14.65 9.23 7.29
N PHE A 436 13.57 8.98 8.04
CA PHE A 436 12.22 9.21 7.52
C PHE A 436 11.93 10.70 7.46
N PRO A 437 11.37 11.19 6.35
CA PRO A 437 10.77 12.51 6.32
C PRO A 437 9.59 12.59 7.29
N ASP A 438 9.41 13.72 7.94
CA ASP A 438 8.18 13.99 8.69
C ASP A 438 7.11 14.53 7.74
N PHE A 439 6.35 13.60 7.16
CA PHE A 439 5.27 13.95 6.23
C PHE A 439 4.16 14.77 6.88
N THR A 440 4.00 14.67 8.21
CA THR A 440 2.96 15.40 8.98
C THR A 440 3.36 16.84 9.31
N ARG A 441 4.58 17.26 9.01
CA ARG A 441 5.12 18.59 9.36
C ARG A 441 4.94 18.94 10.85
N ASN A 442 5.32 18.00 11.74
CA ASN A 442 5.19 18.07 13.19
C ASN A 442 3.74 17.99 13.75
N GLN A 443 2.77 17.54 12.92
CA GLN A 443 1.41 17.33 13.38
C GLN A 443 1.15 15.89 13.92
N TRP A 444 2.14 15.01 13.89
CA TRP A 444 2.04 13.61 14.31
C TRP A 444 1.64 13.41 15.78
N ASN A 445 1.80 14.43 16.63
CA ASN A 445 1.47 14.39 18.05
C ASN A 445 0.18 15.17 18.37
N SER A 446 -0.61 15.57 17.37
CA SER A 446 -1.87 16.25 17.61
C SER A 446 -2.92 15.28 18.13
N SER A 447 -3.76 15.73 19.09
CA SER A 447 -4.84 14.94 19.68
C SER A 447 -5.99 14.60 18.73
N ASN A 448 -5.94 15.10 17.49
CA ASN A 448 -6.95 14.87 16.44
C ASN A 448 -6.73 13.56 15.66
N SER A 449 -5.91 12.67 16.16
CA SER A 449 -5.57 11.39 15.51
C SER A 449 -6.54 10.25 15.83
N ALA A 450 -7.82 10.56 16.09
CA ALA A 450 -8.82 9.53 16.32
C ALA A 450 -8.95 8.64 15.08
N GLY A 451 -8.25 7.51 15.08
CA GLY A 451 -8.41 6.45 14.13
C GLY A 451 -9.39 5.41 14.62
N PHE A 452 -9.67 4.49 13.79
CA PHE A 452 -10.20 3.14 13.87
C PHE A 452 -10.92 2.65 15.14
N ALA A 453 -10.43 2.96 16.34
CA ALA A 453 -10.90 2.36 17.58
C ALA A 453 -12.01 3.15 18.29
N VAL A 454 -12.35 4.36 17.81
CA VAL A 454 -13.21 5.30 18.56
C VAL A 454 -14.53 5.60 17.85
N GLN A 455 -14.69 5.22 16.59
CA GLN A 455 -15.89 5.52 15.81
C GLN A 455 -16.68 4.24 15.51
N THR A 456 -17.39 3.75 16.51
CA THR A 456 -18.46 2.75 16.34
C THR A 456 -19.77 3.42 15.96
#